data_4cd8e003573b8779872369a88621e836
#
_entry.id   4cd8e003573b8779872369a88621e836
#
_cell.length_a   1.000
_cell.length_b   1.000
_cell.length_c   1.000
_cell.angle_alpha   90.00
_cell.angle_beta   90.00
_cell.angle_gamma   90.00
#
_symmetry.space_group_name_H-M   'P 1'
#
loop_
_entity.id
_entity.type
_entity.pdbx_description
1 polymer ?
#
loop_
_entity_poly.entity_id
_entity_poly.type
_entity_poly.pdbx_seq_one_letter_code
_entity_poly.pdbx_strand_id
1 'polypeptide(L)'
;MIRAGLLDEVCDVVRYEKSTDKFGADTGRWTVVAEGVPCQVTHKNSGFGELNGEVVYQHATTFVFRYTDAMREYDRLRWDGKTYQIEGIDRSRRRLGEMPVTCSLIGMTDELP
;
A
#
# COMPACT_ATOMS: atom_id res chain seq x y z
N MET A 1 20.23 -0.68 -7.09
CA MET A 1 19.45 0.44 -7.67
C MET A 1 18.38 -0.12 -8.59
N ILE A 2 17.15 0.29 -8.40
CA ILE A 2 16.05 -0.18 -9.23
C ILE A 2 16.10 0.51 -10.60
N ARG A 3 15.91 -0.27 -11.65
CA ARG A 3 15.89 0.29 -13.00
C ARG A 3 14.58 0.97 -13.28
N ALA A 4 14.61 2.12 -13.93
CA ALA A 4 13.39 2.88 -14.25
C ALA A 4 12.39 2.07 -15.08
N GLY A 5 12.85 1.20 -15.96
CA GLY A 5 11.98 0.34 -16.78
C GLY A 5 11.24 -0.75 -16.01
N LEU A 6 11.64 -1.02 -14.75
CA LEU A 6 10.92 -1.97 -13.89
C LEU A 6 9.78 -1.30 -13.13
N LEU A 7 9.73 0.03 -13.11
CA LEU A 7 8.67 0.80 -12.46
C LEU A 7 7.61 1.15 -13.50
N ASP A 8 6.89 0.14 -13.95
CA ASP A 8 5.94 0.25 -15.05
C ASP A 8 4.51 0.55 -14.61
N GLU A 9 4.26 0.57 -13.32
CA GLU A 9 2.97 0.89 -12.75
C GLU A 9 3.04 2.17 -11.94
N VAL A 10 1.89 2.75 -11.67
CA VAL A 10 1.78 3.91 -10.79
C VAL A 10 0.68 3.68 -9.78
N CYS A 11 0.87 4.19 -8.58
CA CYS A 11 -0.17 4.15 -7.56
C CYS A 11 -0.23 5.48 -6.82
N ASP A 12 -1.34 5.72 -6.13
CA ASP A 12 -1.53 6.87 -5.27
C ASP A 12 -1.35 6.45 -3.82
N VAL A 13 -0.73 7.31 -3.03
CA VAL A 13 -0.57 7.12 -1.60
C VAL A 13 -1.56 8.01 -0.89
N VAL A 14 -2.39 7.45 -0.04
CA VAL A 14 -3.38 8.19 0.72
C VAL A 14 -3.12 8.02 2.21
N ARG A 15 -3.44 9.06 2.96
CA ARG A 15 -3.20 9.12 4.40
C ARG A 15 -4.44 9.63 5.10
N TYR A 16 -4.74 9.02 6.24
CA TYR A 16 -5.82 9.50 7.08
C TYR A 16 -5.34 10.70 7.89
N GLU A 17 -6.03 11.82 7.69
CA GLU A 17 -5.76 13.05 8.42
C GLU A 17 -6.87 13.32 9.40
N LYS A 18 -6.54 13.34 10.68
CA LYS A 18 -7.46 13.73 11.74
C LYS A 18 -7.49 15.24 11.84
N SER A 19 -8.70 15.77 11.95
CA SER A 19 -8.90 17.16 12.32
C SER A 19 -9.94 17.22 13.43
N THR A 20 -9.93 18.30 14.19
CA THR A 20 -10.91 18.53 15.22
C THR A 20 -11.78 19.71 14.77
N ASP A 21 -13.10 19.53 14.80
CA ASP A 21 -13.99 20.61 14.45
C ASP A 21 -14.07 21.65 15.58
N LYS A 22 -14.77 22.74 15.34
CA LYS A 22 -14.92 23.81 16.33
C LYS A 22 -15.65 23.40 17.60
N PHE A 23 -16.30 22.24 17.59
CA PHE A 23 -17.00 21.69 18.75
C PHE A 23 -16.22 20.58 19.44
N GLY A 24 -14.98 20.33 19.01
CA GLY A 24 -14.12 19.31 19.59
C GLY A 24 -14.39 17.90 19.08
N ALA A 25 -15.28 17.71 18.12
CA ALA A 25 -15.50 16.39 17.53
C ALA A 25 -14.36 16.02 16.58
N ASP A 26 -13.89 14.77 16.68
CA ASP A 26 -12.88 14.26 15.76
C ASP A 26 -13.48 14.09 14.37
N THR A 27 -12.96 14.81 13.43
CA THR A 27 -13.25 14.60 12.01
C THR A 27 -11.98 14.10 11.34
N GLY A 28 -12.13 13.21 10.40
CA GLY A 28 -10.99 12.69 9.67
C GLY A 28 -11.39 12.30 8.27
N ARG A 29 -10.42 12.32 7.37
CA ARG A 29 -10.63 11.92 5.99
C ARG A 29 -9.33 11.39 5.40
N TRP A 30 -9.47 10.58 4.37
CA TRP A 30 -8.34 10.11 3.60
C TRP A 30 -8.00 11.13 2.52
N THR A 31 -6.75 11.59 2.51
CA THR A 31 -6.27 12.55 1.53
C THR A 31 -5.13 11.93 0.73
N VAL A 32 -5.03 12.30 -0.53
CA VAL A 32 -3.93 11.87 -1.39
C VAL A 32 -2.70 12.69 -1.02
N VAL A 33 -1.65 12.01 -0.53
CA VAL A 33 -0.39 12.68 -0.16
C VAL A 33 0.67 12.54 -1.25
N ALA A 34 0.52 11.55 -2.14
CA ALA A 34 1.38 11.40 -3.31
C ALA A 34 0.56 10.76 -4.42
N GLU A 35 0.61 11.34 -5.61
CA GLU A 35 -0.16 10.90 -6.76
C GLU A 35 0.77 10.42 -7.85
N GLY A 36 0.39 9.30 -8.50
CA GLY A 36 1.14 8.79 -9.64
C GLY A 36 2.55 8.33 -9.30
N VAL A 37 2.73 7.70 -8.15
CA VAL A 37 4.05 7.24 -7.70
C VAL A 37 4.45 5.99 -8.48
N PRO A 38 5.60 6.02 -9.20
CA PRO A 38 6.05 4.85 -9.95
C PRO A 38 6.36 3.67 -9.05
N CYS A 39 5.93 2.49 -9.45
CA CYS A 39 6.16 1.26 -8.69
C CYS A 39 6.16 0.04 -9.59
N GLN A 40 6.65 -1.07 -9.05
CA GLN A 40 6.52 -2.40 -9.62
C GLN A 40 5.53 -3.18 -8.76
N VAL A 41 4.58 -3.84 -9.39
CA VAL A 41 3.55 -4.60 -8.66
C VAL A 41 3.82 -6.08 -8.85
N THR A 42 3.92 -6.81 -7.74
CA THR A 42 4.12 -8.25 -7.73
C THR A 42 3.00 -8.88 -6.91
N HIS A 43 2.22 -9.72 -7.55
CA HIS A 43 1.20 -10.52 -6.85
C HIS A 43 1.83 -11.82 -6.38
N LYS A 44 1.84 -12.05 -5.08
CA LYS A 44 2.14 -13.35 -4.55
C LYS A 44 0.85 -14.04 -4.20
N ASN A 45 0.47 -14.99 -5.03
CA ASN A 45 -0.43 -16.04 -4.61
C ASN A 45 0.42 -16.99 -3.77
N SER A 46 0.33 -16.87 -2.46
CA SER A 46 1.07 -17.75 -1.56
C SER A 46 0.43 -19.14 -1.45
N GLY A 47 -0.44 -19.47 -2.39
CA GLY A 47 -0.97 -20.81 -2.54
C GLY A 47 -2.02 -21.22 -1.51
N PHE A 48 -2.18 -22.53 -1.39
CA PHE A 48 -3.13 -23.12 -0.49
C PHE A 48 -2.45 -23.41 0.84
N GLY A 49 -2.96 -22.83 1.93
CA GLY A 49 -2.60 -23.26 3.27
C GLY A 49 -3.78 -23.98 3.89
N GLU A 50 -3.53 -25.07 4.58
CA GLU A 50 -4.53 -25.68 5.43
C GLU A 50 -4.34 -25.17 6.85
N LEU A 51 -5.37 -24.52 7.36
CA LEU A 51 -5.43 -24.11 8.74
C LEU A 51 -6.67 -24.75 9.36
N ASN A 52 -6.47 -25.66 10.33
CA ASN A 52 -7.59 -26.37 10.98
C ASN A 52 -8.47 -27.17 10.02
N GLY A 53 -7.88 -27.71 8.94
CA GLY A 53 -8.61 -28.46 7.93
C GLY A 53 -9.35 -27.61 6.91
N GLU A 54 -9.23 -26.31 6.99
CA GLU A 54 -9.82 -25.40 6.02
C GLU A 54 -8.76 -24.88 5.05
N VAL A 55 -9.13 -24.81 3.77
CA VAL A 55 -8.26 -24.23 2.74
C VAL A 55 -8.34 -22.71 2.84
N VAL A 56 -7.23 -22.06 3.19
CA VAL A 56 -7.16 -20.61 3.30
C VAL A 56 -6.37 -20.06 2.13
N TYR A 57 -7.00 -19.16 1.37
CA TYR A 57 -6.34 -18.44 0.29
C TYR A 57 -5.72 -17.18 0.86
N GLN A 58 -4.41 -17.06 0.75
CA GLN A 58 -3.71 -15.84 1.15
C GLN A 58 -3.29 -15.07 -0.09
N HIS A 59 -3.75 -13.84 -0.21
CA HIS A 59 -3.36 -12.95 -1.28
C HIS A 59 -2.56 -11.80 -0.69
N ALA A 60 -1.29 -11.73 -1.07
CA ALA A 60 -0.44 -10.61 -0.73
C ALA A 60 0.03 -9.93 -2.00
N THR A 61 -0.01 -8.61 -2.02
CA THR A 61 0.50 -7.82 -3.13
C THR A 61 1.69 -7.03 -2.63
N THR A 62 2.80 -7.10 -3.35
CA THR A 62 4.00 -6.34 -3.02
C THR A 62 4.18 -5.24 -4.04
N PHE A 63 4.26 -4.00 -3.56
CA PHE A 63 4.59 -2.84 -4.37
C PHE A 63 6.04 -2.47 -4.09
N VAL A 64 6.85 -2.41 -5.12
CA VAL A 64 8.25 -2.01 -4.98
C VAL A 64 8.39 -0.58 -5.48
N PHE A 65 8.77 0.32 -4.58
CA PHE A 65 8.97 1.73 -4.87
C PHE A 65 10.46 2.07 -4.84
N ARG A 66 10.79 3.24 -5.35
CA ARG A 66 12.07 3.85 -5.02
C ARG A 66 12.05 4.22 -3.55
N TYR A 67 13.19 4.06 -2.88
CA TYR A 67 13.25 4.35 -1.45
C TYR A 67 12.81 5.78 -1.16
N THR A 68 11.94 5.93 -0.17
CA THR A 68 11.49 7.23 0.32
C THR A 68 11.18 7.15 1.80
N ASP A 69 11.45 8.21 2.52
CA ASP A 69 11.07 8.31 3.93
C ASP A 69 9.65 8.87 4.11
N ALA A 70 9.00 9.26 3.02
CA ALA A 70 7.69 9.93 3.08
C ALA A 70 6.54 8.97 3.31
N MET A 71 6.69 7.67 2.99
CA MET A 71 5.64 6.69 3.15
C MET A 71 5.60 6.17 4.58
N ARG A 72 4.39 6.02 5.13
CA ARG A 72 4.18 5.52 6.49
C ARG A 72 3.40 4.22 6.48
N GLU A 73 3.57 3.39 7.50
CA GLU A 73 2.92 2.09 7.62
C GLU A 73 1.40 2.19 7.74
N TYR A 74 0.89 3.32 8.19
CA TYR A 74 -0.57 3.54 8.30
C TYR A 74 -1.18 4.19 7.06
N ASP A 75 -0.39 4.43 6.00
CA ASP A 75 -0.90 4.91 4.73
C ASP A 75 -1.61 3.79 3.99
N ARG A 76 -2.41 4.14 3.00
CA ARG A 76 -3.02 3.21 2.07
C ARG A 76 -2.54 3.49 0.66
N LEU A 77 -2.55 2.46 -0.17
CA LEU A 77 -2.19 2.58 -1.58
C LEU A 77 -3.44 2.37 -2.43
N ARG A 78 -3.62 3.21 -3.44
CA ARG A 78 -4.68 3.05 -4.45
C ARG A 78 -4.03 2.71 -5.77
N TRP A 79 -4.40 1.56 -6.30
CA TRP A 79 -3.87 1.07 -7.56
C TRP A 79 -4.96 0.30 -8.29
N ASP A 80 -5.11 0.56 -9.59
CA ASP A 80 -6.04 -0.15 -10.46
C ASP A 80 -7.49 -0.19 -9.92
N GLY A 81 -7.94 0.94 -9.38
CA GLY A 81 -9.28 1.06 -8.80
C GLY A 81 -9.49 0.32 -7.49
N LYS A 82 -8.42 -0.20 -6.89
CA LYS A 82 -8.45 -0.96 -5.63
C LYS A 82 -7.65 -0.23 -4.56
N THR A 83 -8.04 -0.44 -3.33
CA THR A 83 -7.35 0.13 -2.16
C THR A 83 -6.69 -0.97 -1.37
N TYR A 84 -5.44 -0.75 -1.02
CA TYR A 84 -4.61 -1.71 -0.28
C TYR A 84 -4.16 -1.11 1.03
N GLN A 85 -4.19 -1.91 2.07
CA GLN A 85 -3.64 -1.56 3.38
C GLN A 85 -2.19 -2.03 3.44
N ILE A 86 -1.30 -1.17 3.93
CA ILE A 86 0.10 -1.52 4.11
C ILE A 86 0.24 -2.43 5.32
N GLU A 87 0.81 -3.61 5.11
CA GLU A 87 1.12 -4.56 6.18
C GLU A 87 2.54 -4.34 6.71
N GLY A 88 3.46 -3.97 5.83
CA GLY A 88 4.83 -3.70 6.22
C GLY A 88 5.61 -3.02 5.12
N ILE A 89 6.58 -2.23 5.52
CA ILE A 89 7.51 -1.56 4.62
C ILE A 89 8.91 -2.10 4.92
N ASP A 90 9.57 -2.67 3.92
CA ASP A 90 10.94 -3.15 4.07
C ASP A 90 11.91 -2.03 3.72
N ARG A 91 12.54 -1.46 4.73
CA ARG A 91 13.49 -0.37 4.58
C ARG A 91 14.95 -0.86 4.56
N SER A 92 15.16 -2.17 4.62
CA SER A 92 16.51 -2.75 4.65
C SER A 92 17.27 -2.59 3.34
N ARG A 93 16.56 -2.35 2.24
CA ARG A 93 17.14 -2.21 0.90
C ARG A 93 17.44 -0.77 0.51
N ARG A 94 17.62 0.08 1.48
CA ARG A 94 17.87 1.50 1.26
C ARG A 94 19.07 1.75 0.33
N ARG A 95 20.13 0.97 0.50
CA ARG A 95 21.35 1.09 -0.33
C ARG A 95 21.08 0.79 -1.80
N LEU A 96 20.11 -0.07 -2.08
CA LEU A 96 19.73 -0.43 -3.44
C LEU A 96 18.71 0.54 -4.03
N GLY A 97 18.23 1.50 -3.24
CA GLY A 97 17.20 2.43 -3.65
C GLY A 97 15.84 1.80 -3.82
N GLU A 98 15.63 0.62 -3.29
CA GLU A 98 14.38 -0.12 -3.36
C GLU A 98 13.65 -0.10 -2.04
N MET A 99 12.31 -0.12 -2.11
CA MET A 99 11.49 -0.20 -0.90
C MET A 99 10.27 -1.09 -1.18
N PRO A 100 10.40 -2.40 -0.92
CA PRO A 100 9.26 -3.30 -1.02
C PRO A 100 8.22 -3.01 0.06
N VAL A 101 6.97 -2.89 -0.35
CA VAL A 101 5.84 -2.63 0.54
C VAL A 101 4.85 -3.76 0.38
N THR A 102 4.64 -4.53 1.43
CA THR A 102 3.69 -5.65 1.42
C THR A 102 2.32 -5.14 1.84
N CYS A 103 1.32 -5.43 1.03
CA CYS A 103 -0.02 -4.90 1.21
C CYS A 103 -1.08 -5.99 1.11
N SER A 104 -2.23 -5.74 1.71
CA SER A 104 -3.42 -6.57 1.53
C SER A 104 -4.55 -5.74 0.96
N LEU A 105 -5.36 -6.37 0.10
CA LEU A 105 -6.51 -5.72 -0.51
C LEU A 105 -7.59 -5.49 0.55
N ILE A 106 -8.07 -4.25 0.67
CA ILE A 106 -9.18 -3.93 1.58
C ILE A 106 -10.51 -3.83 0.84
N GLY A 107 -10.48 -3.34 -0.39
CA GLY A 107 -11.69 -3.20 -1.18
C GLY A 107 -11.47 -2.36 -2.41
N MET A 108 -12.55 -2.11 -3.13
CA MET A 108 -12.52 -1.21 -4.28
C MET A 108 -12.48 0.23 -3.80
N THR A 109 -11.76 1.07 -4.52
CA THR A 109 -11.59 2.49 -4.15
C THR A 109 -12.94 3.21 -4.04
N ASP A 110 -13.91 2.86 -4.88
CA ASP A 110 -15.23 3.48 -4.89
C ASP A 110 -16.07 3.15 -3.65
N GLU A 111 -15.73 2.09 -2.93
CA GLU A 111 -16.47 1.62 -1.75
C GLU A 111 -15.89 2.14 -0.44
N LEU A 112 -14.73 2.76 -0.49
CA LEU A 112 -13.98 3.22 0.69
C LEU A 112 -13.94 4.74 0.74
N PRO A 113 -13.97 5.31 1.97
CA PRO A 113 -13.84 6.75 2.14
C PRO A 113 -12.49 7.30 1.71
#